data_d79f683bc78e9342e1452b4255553dcf
#
_entry.id   d79f683bc78e9342e1452b4255553dcf
#
_cell.length_a   1.000
_cell.length_b   1.000
_cell.length_c   1.000
_cell.angle_alpha   90.00
_cell.angle_beta   90.00
_cell.angle_gamma   90.00
#
_symmetry.space_group_name_H-M   'P 1'
#
loop_
_entity.id
_entity.type
_entity.pdbx_description
1 polymer ?
#
loop_
_entity_poly.entity_id
_entity_poly.type
_entity_poly.pdbx_seq_one_letter_code
_entity_poly.pdbx_strand_id
1 'polypeptide(L)'
;MTDLEYVEHCLHIPDPQERYARFRDDPRLRAILPEVYALDGVPQPPAYHPEGDVLAHTLLAVFHLPGGCGRRLAWAALLHDVGKALTTREVAGRIRSFGHDRKGADLARAALERLGMEEAPVEDVVWLIASHMFALSWQIENLDRISRRQWRLIADPRFPILLDLAEVDALAAGGNPKKMAQVELYRKARLRLDIGV
;
A
#
# COMPACT_ATOMS: atom_id res chain seq x y z
N MET A 1 -6.06 5.24 -25.80
CA MET A 1 -5.65 5.09 -24.39
C MET A 1 -6.40 3.90 -23.82
N THR A 2 -5.67 2.85 -23.48
CA THR A 2 -6.19 1.65 -22.82
C THR A 2 -6.65 1.99 -21.39
N ASP A 3 -7.35 1.06 -20.71
CA ASP A 3 -7.73 1.27 -19.33
C ASP A 3 -6.52 1.31 -18.40
N LEU A 4 -5.49 0.49 -18.65
CA LEU A 4 -4.20 0.54 -17.95
C LEU A 4 -3.56 1.92 -18.07
N GLU A 5 -3.37 2.42 -19.30
CA GLU A 5 -2.78 3.75 -19.54
C GLU A 5 -3.60 4.87 -18.89
N TYR A 6 -4.93 4.73 -18.86
CA TYR A 6 -5.80 5.72 -18.23
C TYR A 6 -5.60 5.79 -16.71
N VAL A 7 -5.59 4.64 -16.04
CA VAL A 7 -5.33 4.58 -14.59
C VAL A 7 -3.94 5.13 -14.28
N GLU A 8 -2.93 4.75 -15.05
CA GLU A 8 -1.56 5.25 -14.86
C GLU A 8 -1.44 6.75 -15.06
N HIS A 9 -2.10 7.28 -16.08
CA HIS A 9 -2.20 8.72 -16.25
C HIS A 9 -2.79 9.41 -15.01
N CYS A 10 -3.87 8.87 -14.46
CA CYS A 10 -4.50 9.41 -13.25
C CYS A 10 -3.60 9.29 -12.02
N LEU A 11 -2.88 8.17 -11.84
CA LEU A 11 -1.94 7.97 -10.73
C LEU A 11 -0.75 8.94 -10.76
N HIS A 12 -0.36 9.39 -11.95
CA HIS A 12 0.78 10.28 -12.14
C HIS A 12 0.39 11.76 -12.34
N ILE A 13 -0.86 12.14 -12.08
CA ILE A 13 -1.26 13.57 -12.01
C ILE A 13 -0.35 14.25 -10.97
N PRO A 14 0.40 15.31 -11.34
CA PRO A 14 1.38 15.93 -10.44
C PRO A 14 0.77 16.58 -9.20
N ASP A 15 -0.38 17.24 -9.36
CA ASP A 15 -1.10 17.86 -8.26
C ASP A 15 -1.83 16.80 -7.42
N PRO A 16 -1.47 16.63 -6.12
CA PRO A 16 -2.12 15.65 -5.24
C PRO A 16 -3.62 15.89 -5.06
N GLN A 17 -4.08 17.15 -5.06
CA GLN A 17 -5.49 17.47 -4.91
C GLN A 17 -6.29 17.07 -6.16
N GLU A 18 -5.76 17.36 -7.35
CA GLU A 18 -6.38 16.94 -8.61
C GLU A 18 -6.38 15.41 -8.70
N ARG A 19 -5.27 14.75 -8.36
CA ARG A 19 -5.16 13.29 -8.35
C ARG A 19 -6.20 12.67 -7.42
N TYR A 20 -6.32 13.16 -6.18
CA TYR A 20 -7.33 12.70 -5.21
C TYR A 20 -8.75 12.89 -5.76
N ALA A 21 -9.08 14.08 -6.26
CA ALA A 21 -10.40 14.39 -6.82
C ALA A 21 -10.71 13.47 -8.01
N ARG A 22 -9.73 13.18 -8.86
CA ARG A 22 -9.88 12.26 -9.99
C ARG A 22 -10.30 10.86 -9.52
N PHE A 23 -9.58 10.28 -8.57
CA PHE A 23 -9.93 8.95 -8.05
C PHE A 23 -11.26 8.95 -7.26
N ARG A 24 -11.63 10.04 -6.61
CA ARG A 24 -12.90 10.15 -5.89
C ARG A 24 -14.11 10.22 -6.82
N ASP A 25 -14.03 11.03 -7.88
CA ASP A 25 -15.19 11.49 -8.62
C ASP A 25 -15.37 10.88 -10.03
N ASP A 26 -14.33 10.24 -10.59
CA ASP A 26 -14.35 9.76 -11.96
C ASP A 26 -15.08 8.40 -12.09
N PRO A 27 -16.26 8.35 -12.75
CA PRO A 27 -17.01 7.12 -12.93
C PRO A 27 -16.28 6.09 -13.80
N ARG A 28 -15.37 6.52 -14.68
CA ARG A 28 -14.57 5.60 -15.49
C ARG A 28 -13.60 4.81 -14.63
N LEU A 29 -12.90 5.45 -13.67
CA LEU A 29 -12.04 4.75 -12.72
C LEU A 29 -12.82 3.75 -11.88
N ARG A 30 -14.03 4.12 -11.45
CA ARG A 30 -14.93 3.21 -10.70
C ARG A 30 -15.31 1.98 -11.53
N ALA A 31 -15.52 2.12 -12.83
CA ALA A 31 -15.80 1.00 -13.72
C ALA A 31 -14.58 0.12 -14.00
N ILE A 32 -13.40 0.73 -14.13
CA ILE A 32 -12.13 0.03 -14.41
C ILE A 32 -11.61 -0.74 -13.20
N LEU A 33 -11.80 -0.20 -11.99
CA LEU A 33 -11.18 -0.68 -10.72
C LEU A 33 -12.25 -1.07 -9.69
N PRO A 34 -13.17 -2.00 -10.00
CA PRO A 34 -14.22 -2.39 -9.05
C PRO A 34 -13.65 -2.90 -7.72
N GLU A 35 -12.43 -3.46 -7.71
CA GLU A 35 -11.74 -3.95 -6.52
C GLU A 35 -11.42 -2.82 -5.52
N VAL A 36 -11.05 -1.65 -6.04
CA VAL A 36 -10.77 -0.45 -5.22
C VAL A 36 -12.08 0.10 -4.66
N TYR A 37 -13.10 0.26 -5.49
CA TYR A 37 -14.36 0.87 -5.06
C TYR A 37 -15.27 -0.07 -4.26
N ALA A 38 -14.95 -1.39 -4.20
CA ALA A 38 -15.53 -2.30 -3.23
C ALA A 38 -15.10 -2.00 -1.77
N LEU A 39 -14.15 -1.08 -1.59
CA LEU A 39 -13.71 -0.60 -0.26
C LEU A 39 -14.64 0.48 0.33
N ASP A 40 -15.56 1.01 -0.46
CA ASP A 40 -16.55 2.01 -0.03
C ASP A 40 -17.41 1.45 1.10
N GLY A 41 -17.44 2.14 2.25
CA GLY A 41 -18.15 1.71 3.45
C GLY A 41 -17.53 0.54 4.21
N VAL A 42 -16.36 0.02 3.82
CA VAL A 42 -15.65 -1.00 4.59
C VAL A 42 -15.04 -0.37 5.85
N PRO A 43 -15.49 -0.78 7.06
CA PRO A 43 -15.11 -0.08 8.28
C PRO A 43 -13.67 -0.36 8.70
N GLN A 44 -13.04 0.62 9.34
CA GLN A 44 -11.72 0.52 9.97
C GLN A 44 -11.80 0.91 11.45
N PRO A 45 -10.83 0.48 12.30
CA PRO A 45 -10.78 0.92 13.69
C PRO A 45 -10.53 2.44 13.77
N PRO A 46 -11.47 3.26 14.28
CA PRO A 46 -11.34 4.74 14.27
C PRO A 46 -10.11 5.25 15.04
N ALA A 47 -9.63 4.49 16.03
CA ALA A 47 -8.44 4.85 16.82
C ALA A 47 -7.14 4.85 15.99
N TYR A 48 -7.12 4.18 14.84
CA TYR A 48 -5.95 4.09 13.95
C TYR A 48 -6.21 4.69 12.57
N HIS A 49 -7.47 4.95 12.24
CA HIS A 49 -7.94 5.42 10.95
C HIS A 49 -8.99 6.52 11.12
N PRO A 50 -8.56 7.72 11.56
CA PRO A 50 -9.49 8.85 11.76
C PRO A 50 -10.06 9.38 10.44
N GLU A 51 -9.46 9.00 9.31
CA GLU A 51 -9.87 9.38 7.96
C GLU A 51 -11.19 8.75 7.50
N GLY A 52 -11.63 7.65 8.13
CA GLY A 52 -12.91 7.01 7.82
C GLY A 52 -12.80 5.55 7.39
N ASP A 53 -13.46 5.21 6.27
CA ASP A 53 -13.46 3.84 5.73
C ASP A 53 -12.19 3.51 4.91
N VAL A 54 -12.11 2.26 4.42
CA VAL A 54 -10.93 1.81 3.67
C VAL A 54 -10.78 2.53 2.33
N LEU A 55 -11.87 2.93 1.67
CA LEU A 55 -11.76 3.70 0.42
C LEU A 55 -11.15 5.07 0.68
N ALA A 56 -11.63 5.79 1.69
CA ALA A 56 -11.08 7.09 2.09
C ALA A 56 -9.58 6.98 2.38
N HIS A 57 -9.16 5.96 3.15
CA HIS A 57 -7.76 5.65 3.41
C HIS A 57 -6.97 5.42 2.12
N THR A 58 -7.48 4.56 1.23
CA THR A 58 -6.83 4.24 -0.04
C THR A 58 -6.64 5.47 -0.93
N LEU A 59 -7.67 6.34 -1.00
CA LEU A 59 -7.58 7.60 -1.77
C LEU A 59 -6.57 8.58 -1.15
N LEU A 60 -6.45 8.62 0.17
CA LEU A 60 -5.40 9.39 0.86
C LEU A 60 -4.02 8.80 0.61
N ALA A 61 -3.86 7.48 0.52
CA ALA A 61 -2.60 6.89 0.12
C ALA A 61 -2.19 7.33 -1.30
N VAL A 62 -3.13 7.36 -2.24
CA VAL A 62 -2.90 7.90 -3.59
C VAL A 62 -2.58 9.40 -3.56
N PHE A 63 -3.23 10.18 -2.69
CA PHE A 63 -2.92 11.61 -2.48
C PHE A 63 -1.47 11.82 -2.04
N HIS A 64 -0.97 11.00 -1.10
CA HIS A 64 0.38 11.13 -0.53
C HIS A 64 1.50 10.55 -1.41
N LEU A 65 1.20 10.00 -2.59
CA LEU A 65 2.24 9.55 -3.51
C LEU A 65 3.19 10.69 -3.87
N PRO A 66 4.52 10.49 -3.77
CA PRO A 66 5.50 11.49 -4.18
C PRO A 66 5.36 11.85 -5.67
N GLY A 67 5.60 13.10 -6.01
CA GLY A 67 5.67 13.51 -7.41
C GLY A 67 6.75 12.72 -8.16
N GLY A 68 6.38 12.16 -9.33
CA GLY A 68 7.30 11.34 -10.13
C GLY A 68 7.61 9.96 -9.53
N CYS A 69 6.81 9.46 -8.58
CA CYS A 69 6.98 8.11 -8.05
C CYS A 69 6.90 7.06 -9.17
N GLY A 70 7.62 5.96 -8.98
CA GLY A 70 7.60 4.86 -9.95
C GLY A 70 6.26 4.12 -9.99
N ARG A 71 5.94 3.53 -11.14
CA ARG A 71 4.73 2.75 -11.44
C ARG A 71 4.39 1.75 -10.33
N ARG A 72 5.38 1.01 -9.83
CA ARG A 72 5.21 -0.03 -8.80
C ARG A 72 4.67 0.51 -7.49
N LEU A 73 5.21 1.65 -7.03
CA LEU A 73 4.73 2.30 -5.81
C LEU A 73 3.29 2.82 -5.99
N ALA A 74 3.01 3.46 -7.11
CA ALA A 74 1.69 4.02 -7.41
C ALA A 74 0.59 2.93 -7.40
N TRP A 75 0.81 1.81 -8.09
CA TRP A 75 -0.12 0.69 -8.09
C TRP A 75 -0.20 -0.01 -6.73
N ALA A 76 0.91 -0.18 -6.02
CA ALA A 76 0.90 -0.76 -4.69
C ALA A 76 0.11 0.10 -3.70
N ALA A 77 0.26 1.42 -3.73
CA ALA A 77 -0.53 2.33 -2.88
C ALA A 77 -2.03 2.28 -3.18
N LEU A 78 -2.42 2.17 -4.46
CA LEU A 78 -3.82 2.05 -4.85
C LEU A 78 -4.45 0.71 -4.44
N LEU A 79 -3.68 -0.38 -4.44
CA LEU A 79 -4.22 -1.75 -4.28
C LEU A 79 -3.86 -2.42 -2.95
N HIS A 80 -3.05 -1.79 -2.05
CA HIS A 80 -2.53 -2.47 -0.86
C HIS A 80 -3.62 -3.04 0.05
N ASP A 81 -4.74 -2.36 0.13
CA ASP A 81 -5.83 -2.68 1.06
C ASP A 81 -7.07 -3.32 0.41
N VAL A 82 -7.06 -3.64 -0.91
CA VAL A 82 -8.23 -4.21 -1.60
C VAL A 82 -8.73 -5.52 -0.99
N GLY A 83 -7.85 -6.25 -0.32
CA GLY A 83 -8.21 -7.46 0.42
C GLY A 83 -9.15 -7.23 1.61
N LYS A 84 -9.22 -6.00 2.14
CA LYS A 84 -10.09 -5.65 3.27
C LYS A 84 -11.57 -5.77 2.92
N ALA A 85 -11.97 -5.57 1.67
CA ALA A 85 -13.35 -5.77 1.22
C ALA A 85 -13.88 -7.19 1.52
N LEU A 86 -13.01 -8.20 1.50
CA LEU A 86 -13.36 -9.60 1.72
C LEU A 86 -13.02 -10.12 3.12
N THR A 87 -12.14 -9.45 3.84
CA THR A 87 -11.57 -9.97 5.10
C THR A 87 -11.98 -9.19 6.33
N THR A 88 -12.53 -7.99 6.18
CA THR A 88 -12.95 -7.17 7.31
C THR A 88 -14.16 -7.77 8.02
N ARG A 89 -14.04 -7.95 9.32
CA ARG A 89 -15.10 -8.50 10.21
C ARG A 89 -15.01 -7.88 11.59
N GLU A 90 -16.11 -7.85 12.28
CA GLU A 90 -16.12 -7.61 13.72
C GLU A 90 -15.82 -8.91 14.46
N VAL A 91 -14.78 -8.88 15.30
CA VAL A 91 -14.37 -10.03 16.14
C VAL A 91 -14.21 -9.52 17.57
N ALA A 92 -15.03 -10.04 18.48
CA ALA A 92 -15.04 -9.62 19.89
C ALA A 92 -15.16 -8.10 20.07
N GLY A 93 -16.07 -7.44 19.36
CA GLY A 93 -16.30 -5.99 19.43
C GLY A 93 -15.19 -5.14 18.78
N ARG A 94 -14.32 -5.75 17.96
CA ARG A 94 -13.23 -5.05 17.30
C ARG A 94 -13.23 -5.36 15.80
N ILE A 95 -13.04 -4.32 14.99
CA ILE A 95 -12.87 -4.46 13.55
C ILE A 95 -11.49 -5.07 13.27
N ARG A 96 -11.45 -6.15 12.47
CA ARG A 96 -10.26 -6.89 12.08
C ARG A 96 -10.33 -7.28 10.60
N SER A 97 -9.15 -7.26 9.95
CA SER A 97 -9.01 -7.64 8.52
C SER A 97 -7.86 -8.65 8.37
N PHE A 98 -7.96 -9.79 9.06
CA PHE A 98 -6.90 -10.81 9.03
C PHE A 98 -6.67 -11.36 7.63
N GLY A 99 -5.40 -11.37 7.19
CA GLY A 99 -4.98 -11.92 5.91
C GLY A 99 -5.34 -11.05 4.70
N HIS A 100 -5.72 -9.77 4.93
CA HIS A 100 -6.02 -8.85 3.83
C HIS A 100 -4.82 -8.61 2.91
N ASP A 101 -3.60 -8.67 3.42
CA ASP A 101 -2.35 -8.57 2.69
C ASP A 101 -2.23 -9.66 1.61
N ARG A 102 -2.46 -10.93 1.97
CA ARG A 102 -2.44 -12.06 1.04
C ARG A 102 -3.61 -12.03 0.07
N LYS A 103 -4.82 -11.83 0.61
CA LYS A 103 -6.02 -11.76 -0.23
C LYS A 103 -5.99 -10.56 -1.17
N GLY A 104 -5.45 -9.43 -0.71
CA GLY A 104 -5.21 -8.24 -1.53
C GLY A 104 -4.22 -8.50 -2.65
N ALA A 105 -3.15 -9.23 -2.37
CA ALA A 105 -2.18 -9.63 -3.39
C ALA A 105 -2.81 -10.48 -4.51
N ASP A 106 -3.68 -11.44 -4.16
CA ASP A 106 -4.42 -12.25 -5.15
C ASP A 106 -5.35 -11.38 -6.01
N LEU A 107 -6.10 -10.47 -5.37
CA LEU A 107 -7.02 -9.56 -6.07
C LEU A 107 -6.26 -8.57 -6.96
N ALA A 108 -5.15 -8.03 -6.48
CA ALA A 108 -4.31 -7.12 -7.25
C ALA A 108 -3.72 -7.80 -8.48
N ARG A 109 -3.25 -9.04 -8.36
CA ARG A 109 -2.78 -9.83 -9.50
C ARG A 109 -3.87 -9.92 -10.58
N ALA A 110 -5.05 -10.39 -10.20
CA ALA A 110 -6.15 -10.55 -11.14
C ALA A 110 -6.56 -9.23 -11.81
N ALA A 111 -6.57 -8.13 -11.06
CA ALA A 111 -6.87 -6.80 -11.59
C ALA A 111 -5.81 -6.32 -12.60
N LEU A 112 -4.53 -6.44 -12.27
CA LEU A 112 -3.42 -5.99 -13.09
C LEU A 112 -3.30 -6.81 -14.38
N GLU A 113 -3.47 -8.14 -14.29
CA GLU A 113 -3.51 -9.04 -15.47
C GLU A 113 -4.71 -8.72 -16.36
N ARG A 114 -5.89 -8.49 -15.79
CA ARG A 114 -7.10 -8.07 -16.53
C ARG A 114 -6.89 -6.75 -17.27
N LEU A 115 -6.12 -5.83 -16.69
CA LEU A 115 -5.77 -4.55 -17.31
C LEU A 115 -4.66 -4.69 -18.38
N GLY A 116 -4.02 -5.84 -18.50
CA GLY A 116 -2.96 -6.10 -19.48
C GLY A 116 -1.57 -5.60 -19.02
N MET A 117 -1.34 -5.53 -17.71
CA MET A 117 0.00 -5.22 -17.19
C MET A 117 0.95 -6.39 -17.44
N GLU A 118 2.20 -6.09 -17.77
CA GLU A 118 3.26 -7.07 -17.96
C GLU A 118 3.55 -7.85 -16.68
N GLU A 119 3.98 -9.12 -16.81
CA GLU A 119 4.19 -10.05 -15.68
C GLU A 119 5.17 -9.51 -14.62
N ALA A 120 6.33 -8.98 -15.02
CA ALA A 120 7.34 -8.54 -14.06
C ALA A 120 6.87 -7.39 -13.15
N PRO A 121 6.23 -6.31 -13.63
CA PRO A 121 5.60 -5.32 -12.77
C PRO A 121 4.48 -5.88 -11.90
N VAL A 122 3.67 -6.83 -12.38
CA VAL A 122 2.62 -7.49 -11.58
C VAL A 122 3.23 -8.18 -10.38
N GLU A 123 4.28 -9.00 -10.58
CA GLU A 123 4.96 -9.71 -9.50
C GLU A 123 5.54 -8.76 -8.44
N ASP A 124 6.09 -7.63 -8.86
CA ASP A 124 6.61 -6.63 -7.93
C ASP A 124 5.49 -5.99 -7.08
N VAL A 125 4.38 -5.58 -7.71
CA VAL A 125 3.24 -4.99 -7.00
C VAL A 125 2.60 -6.00 -6.04
N VAL A 126 2.40 -7.24 -6.48
CA VAL A 126 1.86 -8.34 -5.66
C VAL A 126 2.73 -8.60 -4.43
N TRP A 127 4.06 -8.62 -4.60
CA TRP A 127 4.98 -8.79 -3.49
C TRP A 127 4.93 -7.61 -2.50
N LEU A 128 4.84 -6.37 -3.00
CA LEU A 128 4.68 -5.17 -2.16
C LEU A 128 3.42 -5.27 -1.31
N ILE A 129 2.29 -5.63 -1.92
CA ILE A 129 1.00 -5.78 -1.23
C ILE A 129 1.06 -6.91 -0.19
N ALA A 130 1.58 -8.07 -0.55
CA ALA A 130 1.72 -9.20 0.39
C ALA A 130 2.63 -8.89 1.58
N SER A 131 3.54 -7.92 1.43
CA SER A 131 4.54 -7.56 2.44
C SER A 131 4.23 -6.28 3.21
N HIS A 132 3.23 -5.48 2.83
CA HIS A 132 3.03 -4.11 3.34
C HIS A 132 2.83 -4.01 4.86
N MET A 133 2.35 -5.07 5.50
CA MET A 133 2.15 -5.12 6.96
C MET A 133 3.44 -5.32 7.75
N PHE A 134 4.63 -5.41 7.12
CA PHE A 134 5.90 -5.72 7.78
C PHE A 134 6.23 -4.77 8.94
N ALA A 135 6.05 -3.48 8.75
CA ALA A 135 6.39 -2.44 9.73
C ALA A 135 5.59 -2.55 11.04
N LEU A 136 4.40 -3.12 10.99
CA LEU A 136 3.56 -3.36 12.16
C LEU A 136 3.73 -4.78 12.73
N SER A 137 3.97 -5.77 11.86
CA SER A 137 4.03 -7.18 12.24
C SER A 137 5.43 -7.63 12.69
N TRP A 138 6.50 -7.00 12.22
CA TRP A 138 7.89 -7.36 12.49
C TRP A 138 8.69 -6.17 12.98
N GLN A 139 8.29 -5.63 14.12
CA GLN A 139 8.92 -4.45 14.71
C GLN A 139 10.39 -4.70 15.03
N ILE A 140 11.23 -3.72 14.76
CA ILE A 140 12.64 -3.66 15.18
C ILE A 140 12.71 -2.81 16.43
N GLU A 141 13.30 -3.34 17.52
CA GLU A 141 13.57 -2.56 18.73
C GLU A 141 14.86 -1.75 18.59
N ASN A 142 15.89 -2.37 18.02
CA ASN A 142 17.16 -1.74 17.69
C ASN A 142 17.83 -2.47 16.50
N LEU A 143 18.83 -1.82 15.91
CA LEU A 143 19.52 -2.33 14.70
C LEU A 143 20.44 -3.53 14.97
N ASP A 144 20.76 -3.84 16.23
CA ASP A 144 21.65 -4.94 16.58
C ASP A 144 20.89 -6.25 16.84
N ARG A 145 19.54 -6.17 16.87
CA ARG A 145 18.64 -7.31 17.12
C ARG A 145 17.72 -7.61 15.93
N ILE A 146 18.22 -7.43 14.70
CA ILE A 146 17.47 -7.75 13.49
C ILE A 146 17.55 -9.25 13.24
N SER A 147 16.40 -9.92 13.15
CA SER A 147 16.31 -11.35 12.88
C SER A 147 16.73 -11.69 11.45
N ARG A 148 17.13 -12.97 11.21
CA ARG A 148 17.44 -13.47 9.86
C ARG A 148 16.28 -13.27 8.86
N ARG A 149 15.04 -13.36 9.34
CA ARG A 149 13.85 -13.14 8.51
C ARG A 149 13.71 -11.68 8.09
N GLN A 150 13.93 -10.75 9.01
CA GLN A 150 13.93 -9.32 8.71
C GLN A 150 15.07 -8.96 7.76
N TRP A 151 16.29 -9.51 7.97
CA TRP A 151 17.40 -9.28 7.04
C TRP A 151 17.12 -9.78 5.62
N ARG A 152 16.44 -10.92 5.46
CA ARG A 152 16.02 -11.38 4.12
C ARG A 152 15.05 -10.40 3.44
N LEU A 153 14.13 -9.82 4.20
CA LEU A 153 13.23 -8.80 3.69
C LEU A 153 13.99 -7.53 3.31
N ILE A 154 14.87 -7.05 4.20
CA ILE A 154 15.68 -5.84 4.00
C ILE A 154 16.60 -5.97 2.77
N ALA A 155 17.10 -7.18 2.51
CA ALA A 155 17.98 -7.46 1.37
C ALA A 155 17.24 -7.58 0.03
N ASP A 156 15.91 -7.71 0.02
CA ASP A 156 15.14 -7.78 -1.23
C ASP A 156 15.31 -6.46 -2.01
N PRO A 157 15.58 -6.51 -3.32
CA PRO A 157 15.76 -5.29 -4.14
C PRO A 157 14.52 -4.39 -4.19
N ARG A 158 13.32 -4.93 -3.91
CA ARG A 158 12.05 -4.17 -3.85
C ARG A 158 11.84 -3.49 -2.49
N PHE A 159 12.65 -3.80 -1.49
CA PHE A 159 12.45 -3.30 -0.13
C PHE A 159 12.44 -1.76 -0.01
N PRO A 160 13.25 -0.98 -0.75
CA PRO A 160 13.12 0.47 -0.75
C PRO A 160 11.71 0.96 -1.13
N ILE A 161 11.10 0.35 -2.15
CA ILE A 161 9.73 0.69 -2.57
C ILE A 161 8.71 0.28 -1.49
N LEU A 162 8.95 -0.83 -0.79
CA LEU A 162 8.11 -1.26 0.33
C LEU A 162 8.18 -0.28 1.52
N LEU A 163 9.35 0.34 1.76
CA LEU A 163 9.48 1.42 2.76
C LEU A 163 8.67 2.66 2.36
N ASP A 164 8.75 3.04 1.10
CA ASP A 164 7.98 4.18 0.58
C ASP A 164 6.47 3.91 0.65
N LEU A 165 6.03 2.69 0.34
CA LEU A 165 4.64 2.26 0.51
C LEU A 165 4.20 2.36 1.98
N ALA A 166 5.03 1.90 2.92
CA ALA A 166 4.73 1.97 4.34
C ALA A 166 4.65 3.41 4.87
N GLU A 167 5.44 4.33 4.31
CA GLU A 167 5.38 5.75 4.61
C GLU A 167 4.08 6.38 4.08
N VAL A 168 3.74 6.13 2.82
CA VAL A 168 2.50 6.60 2.18
C VAL A 168 1.26 6.13 2.94
N ASP A 169 1.19 4.85 3.29
CA ASP A 169 0.13 4.26 4.10
C ASP A 169 0.06 4.87 5.53
N ALA A 170 1.20 5.15 6.15
CA ALA A 170 1.23 5.82 7.45
C ALA A 170 0.71 7.27 7.37
N LEU A 171 1.05 8.00 6.31
CA LEU A 171 0.58 9.36 6.06
C LEU A 171 -0.93 9.38 5.82
N ALA A 172 -1.46 8.41 5.06
CA ALA A 172 -2.89 8.25 4.83
C ALA A 172 -3.69 8.06 6.14
N ALA A 173 -3.09 7.40 7.14
CA ALA A 173 -3.66 7.21 8.47
C ALA A 173 -3.29 8.35 9.45
N GLY A 174 -3.14 9.59 8.98
CA GLY A 174 -2.82 10.75 9.81
C GLY A 174 -1.40 10.79 10.36
N GLY A 175 -0.46 10.07 9.72
CA GLY A 175 0.96 10.06 10.12
C GLY A 175 1.23 9.23 11.36
N ASN A 176 0.71 8.00 11.45
CA ASN A 176 0.88 7.09 12.60
C ASN A 176 2.33 7.06 13.11
N PRO A 177 2.64 7.64 14.30
CA PRO A 177 4.02 7.83 14.76
C PRO A 177 4.79 6.52 14.98
N LYS A 178 4.09 5.46 15.40
CA LYS A 178 4.71 4.14 15.63
C LYS A 178 5.15 3.52 14.30
N LYS A 179 4.31 3.62 13.27
CA LYS A 179 4.62 3.10 11.94
C LYS A 179 5.76 3.90 11.31
N MET A 180 5.72 5.23 11.40
CA MET A 180 6.79 6.11 10.91
C MET A 180 8.14 5.82 11.58
N ALA A 181 8.17 5.62 12.91
CA ALA A 181 9.37 5.25 13.62
C ALA A 181 9.94 3.88 13.15
N GLN A 182 9.08 2.91 12.85
CA GLN A 182 9.51 1.63 12.30
C GLN A 182 10.06 1.77 10.88
N VAL A 183 9.41 2.55 10.02
CA VAL A 183 9.91 2.84 8.66
C VAL A 183 11.33 3.42 8.74
N GLU A 184 11.57 4.37 9.64
CA GLU A 184 12.88 4.99 9.80
C GLU A 184 13.96 3.99 10.31
N LEU A 185 13.62 3.12 11.26
CA LEU A 185 14.52 2.06 11.73
C LEU A 185 14.90 1.08 10.59
N TYR A 186 13.93 0.68 9.79
CA TYR A 186 14.15 -0.18 8.63
C TYR A 186 14.97 0.51 7.53
N ARG A 187 14.79 1.83 7.34
CA ARG A 187 15.60 2.64 6.41
C ARG A 187 17.08 2.64 6.85
N LYS A 188 17.33 2.85 8.14
CA LYS A 188 18.68 2.75 8.73
C LYS A 188 19.27 1.35 8.59
N ALA A 189 18.48 0.30 8.79
CA ALA A 189 18.93 -1.07 8.59
C ALA A 189 19.32 -1.35 7.13
N ARG A 190 18.56 -0.84 6.18
CA ARG A 190 18.88 -0.97 4.75
C ARG A 190 20.20 -0.26 4.41
N LEU A 191 20.41 0.96 4.91
CA LEU A 191 21.66 1.70 4.71
C LEU A 191 22.87 0.93 5.24
N ARG A 192 22.77 0.29 6.42
CA ARG A 192 23.85 -0.58 6.95
C ARG A 192 24.20 -1.71 5.98
N LEU A 193 23.20 -2.35 5.39
CA LEU A 193 23.41 -3.42 4.42
C LEU A 193 24.14 -2.91 3.18
N ASP A 194 23.76 -1.74 2.65
CA ASP A 194 24.32 -1.16 1.44
C ASP A 194 25.78 -0.71 1.61
N ILE A 195 26.20 -0.34 2.84
CA ILE A 195 27.59 0.06 3.17
C ILE A 195 28.43 -1.09 3.72
N GLY A 196 27.87 -2.30 3.85
CA GLY A 196 28.59 -3.50 4.28
C GLY A 196 28.97 -3.52 5.78
N VAL A 197 28.22 -2.83 6.64
CA VAL A 197 28.46 -2.74 8.10
C VAL A 197 27.36 -3.48 8.87
#